data_af2217c249f61083de2b034a828b32a3
#
_entry.id   af2217c249f61083de2b034a828b32a3
#
_cell.length_a   1.000
_cell.length_b   1.000
_cell.length_c   1.000
_cell.angle_alpha   90.00
_cell.angle_beta   90.00
_cell.angle_gamma   90.00
#
_symmetry.space_group_name_H-M   'P 1'
#
loop_
_entity.id
_entity.type
_entity.pdbx_description
1 polymer ?
#
loop_
_entity_poly.entity_id
_entity_poly.type
_entity_poly.pdbx_seq_one_letter_code
_entity_poly.pdbx_strand_id
1 'polypeptide(L)'
;SEFRSKNYTILGKVLKPGNYSVDENTKVLDTIADAEGLSIGIFKDNTIELADLEHAFIRRGSKVLPVNFVELVRKGNPLHNIPLKDKDYIYIPSALNTEVYILGEVEIPGYFGYKEHMTLSQLVSYAEGFTDSANIEEVAIIRGRLDDPSVYIVNLEDIIEGKSIDFMLKPYDMIYVPKTRLSDWNTILTMVMPSLSSFTGAYIAKQLVSGD
;
A
#
# COMPACT_ATOMS: atom_id res chain seq x y z
N SER A 1 32.41 -32.05 18.68
CA SER A 1 31.12 -31.94 18.00
C SER A 1 30.70 -30.47 18.00
N GLU A 2 30.78 -29.81 16.85
CA GLU A 2 30.24 -28.47 16.67
C GLU A 2 28.71 -28.52 16.82
N PHE A 3 28.21 -27.96 17.92
CA PHE A 3 26.78 -27.64 18.05
C PHE A 3 26.49 -26.54 17.03
N ARG A 4 26.11 -26.91 15.83
CA ARG A 4 25.51 -25.97 14.89
C ARG A 4 24.13 -25.63 15.43
N SER A 5 23.99 -24.47 16.05
CA SER A 5 22.68 -23.94 16.44
C SER A 5 21.80 -23.80 15.17
N LYS A 6 20.65 -24.46 15.21
CA LYS A 6 19.63 -24.31 14.14
C LYS A 6 19.08 -22.91 14.18
N ASN A 7 18.92 -22.27 13.03
CA ASN A 7 18.50 -20.89 12.94
C ASN A 7 17.47 -20.70 11.81
N TYR A 8 16.60 -19.72 11.98
CA TYR A 8 15.76 -19.16 10.91
C TYR A 8 16.13 -17.70 10.67
N THR A 9 15.74 -17.18 9.53
CA THR A 9 15.93 -15.78 9.16
C THR A 9 14.58 -15.11 8.98
N ILE A 10 14.40 -13.92 9.59
CA ILE A 10 13.25 -13.06 9.32
C ILE A 10 13.72 -11.69 8.84
N LEU A 11 13.21 -11.25 7.68
CA LEU A 11 13.55 -9.97 7.05
C LEU A 11 12.30 -9.21 6.62
N GLY A 12 12.51 -7.95 6.29
CA GLY A 12 11.46 -7.03 5.81
C GLY A 12 10.92 -6.14 6.91
N LYS A 13 9.61 -5.91 6.93
CA LYS A 13 8.95 -4.94 7.82
C LYS A 13 8.60 -5.55 9.19
N VAL A 14 9.63 -5.95 9.91
CA VAL A 14 9.63 -6.24 11.35
C VAL A 14 10.53 -5.26 12.08
N LEU A 15 10.35 -5.09 13.38
CA LEU A 15 11.15 -4.12 14.14
C LEU A 15 12.62 -4.52 14.22
N LYS A 16 12.91 -5.82 14.41
CA LYS A 16 14.28 -6.35 14.43
C LYS A 16 14.46 -7.48 13.42
N PRO A 17 14.74 -7.17 12.14
CA PRO A 17 15.10 -8.20 11.18
C PRO A 17 16.45 -8.86 11.54
N GLY A 18 16.56 -10.17 11.33
CA GLY A 18 17.78 -10.89 11.67
C GLY A 18 17.69 -12.41 11.59
N ASN A 19 18.73 -13.05 12.13
CA ASN A 19 18.79 -14.50 12.32
C ASN A 19 18.52 -14.83 13.78
N TYR A 20 17.64 -15.78 14.01
CA TYR A 20 17.22 -16.22 15.33
C TYR A 20 17.39 -17.72 15.49
N SER A 21 17.58 -18.19 16.70
CA SER A 21 17.67 -19.62 16.98
C SER A 21 16.29 -20.28 16.83
N VAL A 22 16.25 -21.50 16.32
CA VAL A 22 15.03 -22.30 16.21
C VAL A 22 15.17 -23.58 17.05
N ASP A 23 14.16 -23.85 17.85
CA ASP A 23 14.00 -25.08 18.58
C ASP A 23 12.78 -25.89 18.08
N GLU A 24 12.48 -27.01 18.76
CA GLU A 24 11.37 -27.88 18.34
C GLU A 24 9.98 -27.27 18.55
N ASN A 25 9.87 -26.24 19.38
CA ASN A 25 8.61 -25.60 19.72
C ASN A 25 8.39 -24.28 18.96
N THR A 26 9.44 -23.74 18.33
CA THR A 26 9.38 -22.44 17.62
C THR A 26 8.40 -22.50 16.45
N LYS A 27 7.41 -21.61 16.46
CA LYS A 27 6.37 -21.47 15.42
C LYS A 27 6.41 -20.09 14.76
N VAL A 28 5.58 -19.89 13.75
CA VAL A 28 5.55 -18.65 12.97
C VAL A 28 5.29 -17.41 13.82
N LEU A 29 4.37 -17.45 14.78
CA LEU A 29 4.10 -16.28 15.65
C LEU A 29 5.30 -15.93 16.53
N ASP A 30 6.06 -16.93 16.96
CA ASP A 30 7.24 -16.70 17.78
C ASP A 30 8.29 -15.88 17.02
N THR A 31 8.39 -16.07 15.69
CA THR A 31 9.33 -15.29 14.85
C THR A 31 9.00 -13.81 14.79
N ILE A 32 7.71 -13.47 14.80
CA ILE A 32 7.26 -12.08 14.85
C ILE A 32 7.53 -11.49 16.23
N ALA A 33 7.33 -12.28 17.28
CA ALA A 33 7.62 -11.88 18.65
C ALA A 33 9.14 -11.69 18.87
N ASP A 34 9.98 -12.62 18.40
CA ASP A 34 11.44 -12.53 18.46
C ASP A 34 11.98 -11.30 17.72
N ALA A 35 11.33 -10.95 16.61
CA ALA A 35 11.61 -9.73 15.85
C ALA A 35 10.98 -8.47 16.46
N GLU A 36 10.48 -8.53 17.69
CA GLU A 36 9.83 -7.44 18.44
C GLU A 36 8.55 -6.89 17.81
N GLY A 37 7.95 -7.64 16.87
CA GLY A 37 6.72 -7.28 16.21
C GLY A 37 6.89 -6.73 14.79
N LEU A 38 5.78 -6.33 14.20
CA LEU A 38 5.74 -5.74 12.87
C LEU A 38 6.15 -4.26 12.91
N SER A 39 6.81 -3.80 11.85
CA SER A 39 7.18 -2.39 11.72
C SER A 39 5.95 -1.52 11.58
N ILE A 40 5.95 -0.42 12.31
CA ILE A 40 4.94 0.63 12.26
C ILE A 40 5.60 1.94 11.79
N GLY A 41 4.81 2.81 11.17
CA GLY A 41 5.19 4.18 10.84
C GLY A 41 4.26 5.16 11.52
N ILE A 42 4.63 6.43 11.48
CA ILE A 42 3.77 7.53 11.93
C ILE A 42 3.34 8.30 10.68
N PHE A 43 2.03 8.49 10.54
CA PHE A 43 1.44 9.33 9.51
C PHE A 43 0.44 10.27 10.18
N LYS A 44 0.73 11.57 10.15
CA LYS A 44 -0.10 12.62 10.79
C LYS A 44 -0.53 12.24 12.20
N ASP A 45 0.43 11.96 13.07
CA ASP A 45 0.24 11.56 14.48
C ASP A 45 -0.49 10.22 14.70
N ASN A 46 -0.87 9.53 13.64
CA ASN A 46 -1.45 8.19 13.68
C ASN A 46 -0.42 7.12 13.36
N THR A 47 -0.45 6.04 14.12
CA THR A 47 0.37 4.86 13.86
C THR A 47 -0.22 4.07 12.70
N ILE A 48 0.60 3.80 11.67
CA ILE A 48 0.24 2.93 10.56
C ILE A 48 1.14 1.69 10.53
N GLU A 49 0.58 0.55 10.18
CA GLU A 49 1.36 -0.67 9.95
C GLU A 49 2.02 -0.61 8.57
N LEU A 50 3.33 -0.86 8.56
CA LEU A 50 4.14 -0.87 7.34
C LEU A 50 4.30 -2.27 6.74
N ALA A 51 3.85 -3.30 7.44
CA ALA A 51 3.99 -4.70 7.04
C ALA A 51 2.87 -5.11 6.07
N ASP A 52 3.25 -5.69 4.95
CA ASP A 52 2.33 -6.32 3.99
C ASP A 52 2.20 -7.81 4.34
N LEU A 53 1.15 -8.15 5.07
CA LEU A 53 0.88 -9.53 5.47
C LEU A 53 0.27 -10.39 4.35
N GLU A 54 -0.28 -9.77 3.30
CA GLU A 54 -0.89 -10.50 2.19
C GLU A 54 0.16 -11.12 1.28
N HIS A 55 1.30 -10.42 1.12
CA HIS A 55 2.43 -10.91 0.33
C HIS A 55 3.58 -11.47 1.18
N ALA A 56 3.39 -11.57 2.50
CA ALA A 56 4.35 -12.22 3.38
C ALA A 56 4.43 -13.73 3.12
N PHE A 57 5.63 -14.29 3.18
CA PHE A 57 5.81 -15.71 2.91
C PHE A 57 6.89 -16.33 3.77
N ILE A 58 6.84 -17.66 3.90
CA ILE A 58 7.90 -18.50 4.46
C ILE A 58 8.45 -19.39 3.36
N ARG A 59 9.76 -19.43 3.22
CA ARG A 59 10.45 -20.32 2.30
C ARG A 59 11.28 -21.34 3.09
N ARG A 60 11.10 -22.60 2.76
CA ARG A 60 11.91 -23.73 3.26
C ARG A 60 12.62 -24.40 2.09
N GLY A 61 13.92 -24.18 1.99
CA GLY A 61 14.68 -24.57 0.80
C GLY A 61 14.15 -23.84 -0.46
N SER A 62 13.68 -24.57 -1.45
CA SER A 62 13.09 -24.01 -2.69
C SER A 62 11.56 -23.85 -2.64
N LYS A 63 10.90 -24.29 -1.55
CA LYS A 63 9.43 -24.29 -1.47
C LYS A 63 8.92 -23.13 -0.62
N VAL A 64 7.88 -22.46 -1.08
CA VAL A 64 7.06 -21.54 -0.27
C VAL A 64 6.06 -22.39 0.51
N LEU A 65 5.97 -22.15 1.82
CA LEU A 65 5.04 -22.85 2.69
C LEU A 65 3.65 -22.21 2.65
N PRO A 66 2.56 -23.01 2.75
CA PRO A 66 1.19 -22.51 2.64
C PRO A 66 0.74 -21.83 3.96
N VAL A 67 1.36 -20.72 4.31
CA VAL A 67 1.01 -19.91 5.49
C VAL A 67 0.34 -18.63 5.01
N ASN A 68 -0.85 -18.34 5.52
CA ASN A 68 -1.52 -17.07 5.33
C ASN A 68 -1.28 -16.20 6.58
N PHE A 69 -0.45 -15.16 6.43
CA PHE A 69 -0.09 -14.28 7.54
C PHE A 69 -1.25 -13.40 8.00
N VAL A 70 -2.17 -13.02 7.10
CA VAL A 70 -3.37 -12.25 7.47
C VAL A 70 -4.27 -13.10 8.38
N GLU A 71 -4.56 -14.35 7.99
CA GLU A 71 -5.33 -15.27 8.81
C GLU A 71 -4.67 -15.52 10.17
N LEU A 72 -3.37 -15.71 10.17
CA LEU A 72 -2.62 -16.00 11.40
C LEU A 72 -2.57 -14.81 12.35
N VAL A 73 -2.12 -13.65 11.86
CA VAL A 73 -1.77 -12.51 12.71
C VAL A 73 -3.00 -11.66 13.04
N ARG A 74 -3.88 -11.41 12.06
CA ARG A 74 -5.05 -10.55 12.27
C ARG A 74 -6.28 -11.27 12.77
N LYS A 75 -6.47 -12.52 12.32
CA LYS A 75 -7.66 -13.30 12.70
C LYS A 75 -7.38 -14.38 13.74
N GLY A 76 -6.10 -14.55 14.11
CA GLY A 76 -5.70 -15.54 15.13
C GLY A 76 -5.91 -16.99 14.72
N ASN A 77 -5.91 -17.31 13.41
CA ASN A 77 -6.16 -18.66 12.91
C ASN A 77 -4.94 -19.57 13.16
N PRO A 78 -5.02 -20.54 14.14
CA PRO A 78 -3.87 -21.34 14.53
C PRO A 78 -3.41 -22.34 13.47
N LEU A 79 -4.20 -22.60 12.43
CA LEU A 79 -3.85 -23.51 11.34
C LEU A 79 -2.62 -23.03 10.55
N HIS A 80 -2.36 -21.71 10.57
CA HIS A 80 -1.22 -21.10 9.92
C HIS A 80 -0.01 -20.93 10.85
N ASN A 81 -0.13 -21.25 12.15
CA ASN A 81 0.97 -21.19 13.11
C ASN A 81 1.79 -22.49 13.11
N ILE A 82 2.42 -22.76 11.99
CA ILE A 82 3.19 -23.99 11.77
C ILE A 82 4.56 -23.95 12.46
N PRO A 83 5.16 -25.13 12.83
CA PRO A 83 6.50 -25.19 13.38
C PRO A 83 7.57 -24.86 12.33
N LEU A 84 8.56 -24.08 12.76
CA LEU A 84 9.73 -23.75 11.96
C LEU A 84 10.78 -24.85 11.98
N LYS A 85 11.67 -24.77 11.00
CA LYS A 85 12.84 -25.65 10.88
C LYS A 85 14.11 -24.84 10.59
N ASP A 86 15.25 -25.50 10.79
CA ASP A 86 16.53 -24.93 10.44
C ASP A 86 16.56 -24.38 8.99
N LYS A 87 17.08 -23.15 8.84
CA LYS A 87 17.19 -22.42 7.57
C LYS A 87 15.86 -21.99 6.93
N ASP A 88 14.77 -21.97 7.69
CA ASP A 88 13.55 -21.31 7.22
C ASP A 88 13.81 -19.81 7.03
N TYR A 89 13.25 -19.27 5.98
CA TYR A 89 13.36 -17.86 5.63
C TYR A 89 11.97 -17.23 5.57
N ILE A 90 11.76 -16.23 6.42
CA ILE A 90 10.50 -15.46 6.48
C ILE A 90 10.77 -14.08 5.88
N TYR A 91 9.90 -13.65 5.01
CA TYR A 91 9.94 -12.29 4.45
C TYR A 91 8.59 -11.61 4.58
N ILE A 92 8.61 -10.42 5.17
CA ILE A 92 7.44 -9.57 5.34
C ILE A 92 7.67 -8.28 4.54
N PRO A 93 7.07 -8.15 3.34
CA PRO A 93 7.25 -6.98 2.49
C PRO A 93 6.76 -5.69 3.13
N SER A 94 7.07 -4.57 2.49
CA SER A 94 6.52 -3.27 2.85
C SER A 94 5.15 -3.07 2.19
N ALA A 95 4.16 -2.63 2.97
CA ALA A 95 2.88 -2.19 2.44
C ALA A 95 2.95 -0.83 1.71
N LEU A 96 4.10 -0.13 1.82
CA LEU A 96 4.32 1.17 1.21
C LEU A 96 5.27 1.11 -0.01
N ASN A 97 5.26 0.01 -0.75
CA ASN A 97 6.12 -0.14 -1.95
C ASN A 97 5.55 0.55 -3.18
N THR A 98 4.33 1.05 -3.11
CA THR A 98 3.62 1.70 -4.21
C THR A 98 2.84 2.89 -3.69
N GLU A 99 2.60 3.85 -4.56
CA GLU A 99 1.98 5.13 -4.25
C GLU A 99 0.70 5.29 -5.04
N VAL A 100 -0.18 6.15 -4.53
CA VAL A 100 -1.32 6.76 -5.24
C VAL A 100 -1.22 8.26 -5.08
N TYR A 101 -1.77 8.98 -6.03
CA TYR A 101 -1.68 10.44 -6.07
C TYR A 101 -3.07 11.03 -5.98
N ILE A 102 -3.23 12.11 -5.21
CA ILE A 102 -4.46 12.89 -5.17
C ILE A 102 -4.12 14.38 -5.31
N LEU A 103 -4.78 15.02 -6.26
CA LEU A 103 -4.50 16.38 -6.71
C LEU A 103 -5.81 17.17 -6.84
N GLY A 104 -5.70 18.48 -6.94
CA GLY A 104 -6.84 19.38 -7.10
C GLY A 104 -7.43 19.83 -5.77
N GLU A 105 -8.74 19.91 -5.69
CA GLU A 105 -9.49 20.51 -4.58
C GLU A 105 -9.64 19.53 -3.39
N VAL A 106 -8.52 19.17 -2.78
CA VAL A 106 -8.43 18.44 -1.51
C VAL A 106 -7.60 19.25 -0.52
N GLU A 107 -7.82 19.05 0.78
CA GLU A 107 -7.13 19.82 1.83
C GLU A 107 -5.61 19.58 1.78
N ILE A 108 -5.18 18.33 1.53
CA ILE A 108 -3.76 17.97 1.40
C ILE A 108 -3.54 17.20 0.10
N PRO A 109 -3.29 17.91 -1.01
CA PRO A 109 -2.87 17.26 -2.24
C PRO A 109 -1.46 16.68 -2.10
N GLY A 110 -1.22 15.50 -2.73
CA GLY A 110 0.06 14.84 -2.66
C GLY A 110 0.04 13.39 -3.09
N TYR A 111 1.09 12.67 -2.70
CA TYR A 111 1.17 11.22 -2.86
C TYR A 111 1.01 10.53 -1.51
N PHE A 112 0.39 9.36 -1.52
CA PHE A 112 0.12 8.55 -0.35
C PHE A 112 0.53 7.11 -0.60
N GLY A 113 1.00 6.42 0.44
CA GLY A 113 1.32 4.99 0.34
C GLY A 113 0.06 4.20 0.00
N TYR A 114 0.12 3.44 -1.09
CA TYR A 114 -0.95 2.52 -1.46
C TYR A 114 -0.99 1.32 -0.51
N LYS A 115 -2.18 0.94 -0.10
CA LYS A 115 -2.45 -0.34 0.57
C LYS A 115 -3.40 -1.16 -0.28
N GLU A 116 -3.23 -2.46 -0.26
CA GLU A 116 -4.15 -3.35 -0.96
C GLU A 116 -5.59 -3.12 -0.50
N HIS A 117 -6.51 -3.18 -1.46
CA HIS A 117 -7.93 -2.84 -1.28
C HIS A 117 -8.22 -1.39 -0.85
N MET A 118 -7.25 -0.47 -1.05
CA MET A 118 -7.49 0.96 -0.81
C MET A 118 -8.61 1.48 -1.71
N THR A 119 -9.54 2.22 -1.13
CA THR A 119 -10.66 2.84 -1.85
C THR A 119 -10.45 4.34 -2.04
N LEU A 120 -11.24 4.93 -2.94
CA LEU A 120 -11.23 6.38 -3.20
C LEU A 120 -11.58 7.17 -1.93
N SER A 121 -12.61 6.77 -1.20
CA SER A 121 -13.01 7.44 0.04
C SER A 121 -11.93 7.38 1.12
N GLN A 122 -11.20 6.27 1.22
CA GLN A 122 -10.06 6.16 2.14
C GLN A 122 -8.94 7.13 1.76
N LEU A 123 -8.58 7.22 0.47
CA LEU A 123 -7.55 8.15 0.01
C LEU A 123 -7.94 9.60 0.28
N VAL A 124 -9.19 9.97 0.01
CA VAL A 124 -9.72 11.31 0.32
C VAL A 124 -9.63 11.59 1.82
N SER A 125 -9.94 10.62 2.66
CA SER A 125 -9.79 10.76 4.13
C SER A 125 -8.33 10.99 4.53
N TYR A 126 -7.37 10.35 3.86
CA TYR A 126 -5.94 10.60 4.09
C TYR A 126 -5.51 12.00 3.64
N ALA A 127 -6.16 12.54 2.61
CA ALA A 127 -5.98 13.92 2.14
C ALA A 127 -6.75 14.96 2.97
N GLU A 128 -7.32 14.56 4.11
CA GLU A 128 -8.12 15.39 5.03
C GLU A 128 -9.43 15.94 4.46
N GLY A 129 -9.93 15.33 3.37
CA GLY A 129 -11.17 15.73 2.75
C GLY A 129 -11.01 16.70 1.59
N PHE A 130 -12.09 17.39 1.28
CA PHE A 130 -12.20 18.32 0.15
C PHE A 130 -12.20 19.77 0.60
N THR A 131 -11.70 20.64 -0.27
CA THR A 131 -11.93 22.08 -0.11
C THR A 131 -13.39 22.43 -0.41
N ASP A 132 -13.84 23.61 0.07
CA ASP A 132 -15.20 24.12 -0.22
C ASP A 132 -15.48 24.31 -1.71
N SER A 133 -14.45 24.30 -2.54
CA SER A 133 -14.55 24.50 -3.99
C SER A 133 -14.60 23.20 -4.80
N ALA A 134 -14.51 22.05 -4.15
CA ALA A 134 -14.40 20.77 -4.84
C ALA A 134 -15.70 20.36 -5.56
N ASN A 135 -15.57 19.94 -6.82
CA ASN A 135 -16.63 19.23 -7.52
C ASN A 135 -16.48 17.74 -7.34
N ILE A 136 -17.17 17.18 -6.34
CA ILE A 136 -17.09 15.76 -5.98
C ILE A 136 -17.98 14.84 -6.85
N GLU A 137 -18.84 15.42 -7.67
CA GLU A 137 -19.65 14.66 -8.63
C GLU A 137 -18.83 14.11 -9.81
N GLU A 138 -17.66 14.70 -10.09
CA GLU A 138 -16.85 14.36 -11.26
C GLU A 138 -15.36 14.18 -10.90
N VAL A 139 -15.07 13.32 -9.94
CA VAL A 139 -13.68 12.99 -9.58
C VAL A 139 -13.07 12.11 -10.67
N ALA A 140 -11.95 12.57 -11.25
CA ALA A 140 -11.24 11.79 -12.27
C ALA A 140 -10.22 10.86 -11.63
N ILE A 141 -10.21 9.59 -12.06
CA ILE A 141 -9.19 8.60 -11.72
C ILE A 141 -8.45 8.23 -13.00
N ILE A 142 -7.18 8.53 -13.04
CA ILE A 142 -6.29 8.34 -14.18
C ILE A 142 -5.41 7.14 -13.84
N ARG A 143 -5.54 6.07 -14.62
CA ARG A 143 -4.83 4.80 -14.43
C ARG A 143 -4.00 4.46 -15.64
N GLY A 144 -2.77 4.02 -15.42
CA GLY A 144 -1.85 3.67 -16.48
C GLY A 144 -0.92 4.81 -16.89
N ARG A 145 -0.34 4.71 -18.08
CA ARG A 145 0.60 5.70 -18.59
C ARG A 145 -0.14 6.94 -19.09
N LEU A 146 0.45 8.13 -18.93
CA LEU A 146 -0.16 9.39 -19.37
C LEU A 146 -0.29 9.52 -20.88
N ASP A 147 0.46 8.74 -21.67
CA ASP A 147 0.35 8.68 -23.13
C ASP A 147 -0.78 7.76 -23.62
N ASP A 148 -1.25 6.84 -22.78
CA ASP A 148 -2.40 5.95 -23.06
C ASP A 148 -3.14 5.60 -21.76
N PRO A 149 -3.79 6.57 -21.09
CA PRO A 149 -4.42 6.34 -19.81
C PRO A 149 -5.84 5.81 -19.93
N SER A 150 -6.25 5.01 -18.95
CA SER A 150 -7.66 4.75 -18.67
C SER A 150 -8.18 5.81 -17.69
N VAL A 151 -9.18 6.56 -18.09
CA VAL A 151 -9.80 7.59 -17.23
C VAL A 151 -11.18 7.13 -16.79
N TYR A 152 -11.40 7.17 -15.48
CA TYR A 152 -12.69 6.90 -14.86
C TYR A 152 -13.19 8.18 -14.20
N ILE A 153 -14.45 8.56 -14.49
CA ILE A 153 -15.11 9.65 -13.79
C ILE A 153 -16.03 9.03 -12.76
N VAL A 154 -15.84 9.39 -11.52
CA VAL A 154 -16.57 8.84 -10.37
C VAL A 154 -17.33 9.95 -9.67
N ASN A 155 -18.63 9.72 -9.43
CA ASN A 155 -19.42 10.57 -8.56
C ASN A 155 -19.19 10.10 -7.12
N LEU A 156 -18.39 10.86 -6.37
CA LEU A 156 -18.08 10.52 -5.00
C LEU A 156 -19.22 10.88 -4.03
N GLU A 157 -20.08 11.83 -4.39
CA GLU A 157 -21.29 12.13 -3.62
C GLU A 157 -22.18 10.90 -3.52
N ASP A 158 -22.40 10.19 -4.64
CA ASP A 158 -23.19 8.94 -4.65
C ASP A 158 -22.56 7.84 -3.78
N ILE A 159 -21.23 7.78 -3.70
CA ILE A 159 -20.51 6.85 -2.82
C ILE A 159 -20.74 7.22 -1.36
N ILE A 160 -20.58 8.51 -1.00
CA ILE A 160 -20.76 9.01 0.37
C ILE A 160 -22.22 8.79 0.86
N GLU A 161 -23.19 8.98 -0.03
CA GLU A 161 -24.61 8.75 0.27
C GLU A 161 -25.01 7.27 0.25
N GLY A 162 -24.09 6.35 -0.08
CA GLY A 162 -24.34 4.91 -0.14
C GLY A 162 -25.16 4.46 -1.38
N LYS A 163 -25.26 5.30 -2.41
CA LYS A 163 -25.95 4.99 -3.67
C LYS A 163 -25.07 4.18 -4.63
N SER A 164 -23.75 4.29 -4.50
CA SER A 164 -22.76 3.59 -5.32
C SER A 164 -21.72 2.87 -4.45
N ILE A 165 -21.14 1.81 -5.01
CA ILE A 165 -20.02 1.09 -4.39
C ILE A 165 -18.77 1.98 -4.50
N ASP A 166 -17.97 1.99 -3.44
CA ASP A 166 -16.71 2.75 -3.42
C ASP A 166 -15.73 2.24 -4.48
N PHE A 167 -14.98 3.14 -5.09
CA PHE A 167 -14.07 2.82 -6.18
C PHE A 167 -12.75 2.25 -5.63
N MET A 168 -12.41 1.03 -6.07
CA MET A 168 -11.16 0.36 -5.70
C MET A 168 -9.98 0.93 -6.48
N LEU A 169 -9.03 1.51 -5.76
CA LEU A 169 -7.81 2.05 -6.34
C LEU A 169 -6.81 0.95 -6.67
N LYS A 170 -5.88 1.27 -7.56
CA LYS A 170 -4.71 0.45 -7.88
C LYS A 170 -3.43 1.26 -7.63
N PRO A 171 -2.29 0.57 -7.47
CA PRO A 171 -0.99 1.24 -7.43
C PRO A 171 -0.82 2.22 -8.59
N TYR A 172 -0.26 3.38 -8.29
CA TYR A 172 0.01 4.47 -9.23
C TYR A 172 -1.22 5.14 -9.86
N ASP A 173 -2.43 4.87 -9.36
CA ASP A 173 -3.58 5.68 -9.74
C ASP A 173 -3.36 7.14 -9.35
N MET A 174 -3.73 8.03 -10.25
CA MET A 174 -3.73 9.47 -10.02
C MET A 174 -5.17 9.96 -9.96
N ILE A 175 -5.56 10.52 -8.82
CA ILE A 175 -6.88 11.06 -8.58
C ILE A 175 -6.81 12.57 -8.73
N TYR A 176 -7.73 13.14 -9.50
CA TYR A 176 -7.89 14.57 -9.64
C TYR A 176 -9.30 15.00 -9.23
N VAL A 177 -9.37 15.85 -8.20
CA VAL A 177 -10.62 16.45 -7.73
C VAL A 177 -10.74 17.84 -8.36
N PRO A 178 -11.66 18.06 -9.30
CA PRO A 178 -11.77 19.32 -10.00
C PRO A 178 -12.54 20.37 -9.19
N LYS A 179 -12.36 21.65 -9.56
CA LYS A 179 -13.17 22.76 -9.06
C LYS A 179 -14.47 22.94 -9.85
N THR A 180 -14.45 22.59 -11.13
CA THR A 180 -15.54 22.74 -12.08
C THR A 180 -15.74 21.44 -12.84
N ARG A 181 -16.85 21.31 -13.58
CA ARG A 181 -17.11 20.13 -14.41
C ARG A 181 -16.00 19.86 -15.41
N LEU A 182 -15.67 18.58 -15.52
CA LEU A 182 -14.67 18.11 -16.47
C LEU A 182 -15.33 18.00 -17.86
N SER A 183 -14.75 18.67 -18.87
CA SER A 183 -15.30 18.67 -20.22
C SER A 183 -14.72 17.56 -21.11
N ASP A 184 -13.41 17.30 -21.00
CA ASP A 184 -12.70 16.30 -21.80
C ASP A 184 -11.33 15.94 -21.20
N TRP A 185 -10.66 14.94 -21.79
CA TRP A 185 -9.34 14.49 -21.38
C TRP A 185 -8.25 15.57 -21.47
N ASN A 186 -8.27 16.38 -22.51
CA ASN A 186 -7.27 17.44 -22.67
C ASN A 186 -7.39 18.47 -21.55
N THR A 187 -8.61 18.75 -21.12
CA THR A 187 -8.87 19.61 -19.96
C THR A 187 -8.30 19.00 -18.69
N ILE A 188 -8.53 17.71 -18.45
CA ILE A 188 -7.96 16.98 -17.30
C ILE A 188 -6.42 17.05 -17.33
N LEU A 189 -5.81 16.74 -18.48
CA LEU A 189 -4.35 16.81 -18.64
C LEU A 189 -3.78 18.19 -18.33
N THR A 190 -4.39 19.23 -18.86
CA THR A 190 -3.93 20.62 -18.63
C THR A 190 -4.05 21.04 -17.17
N MET A 191 -5.01 20.49 -16.43
CA MET A 191 -5.19 20.75 -15.00
C MET A 191 -4.23 19.94 -14.11
N VAL A 192 -3.93 18.71 -14.50
CA VAL A 192 -3.08 17.78 -13.74
C VAL A 192 -1.59 18.08 -13.94
N MET A 193 -1.15 18.37 -15.17
CA MET A 193 0.27 18.59 -15.48
C MET A 193 0.95 19.70 -14.67
N PRO A 194 0.35 20.90 -14.46
CA PRO A 194 0.94 21.90 -13.60
C PRO A 194 1.06 21.47 -12.14
N SER A 195 0.10 20.71 -11.64
CA SER A 195 0.11 20.18 -10.27
C SER A 195 1.25 19.17 -10.09
N LEU A 196 1.49 18.31 -11.08
CA LEU A 196 2.61 17.36 -11.06
C LEU A 196 3.97 18.07 -11.03
N SER A 197 4.13 19.18 -11.73
CA SER A 197 5.38 19.93 -11.74
C SER A 197 5.71 20.56 -10.38
N SER A 198 4.72 20.89 -9.58
CA SER A 198 4.91 21.46 -8.24
C SER A 198 5.29 20.42 -7.17
N PHE A 199 5.05 19.12 -7.39
CA PHE A 199 5.49 18.04 -6.52
C PHE A 199 6.93 17.57 -6.83
N THR A 200 7.86 18.50 -7.07
CA THR A 200 9.29 18.24 -7.34
C THR A 200 9.51 17.14 -8.36
N GLY A 201 9.03 17.43 -9.51
CA GLY A 201 8.81 16.51 -10.56
C GLY A 201 9.98 15.91 -11.30
N ALA A 202 11.23 16.11 -10.92
CA ALA A 202 12.34 15.45 -11.64
C ALA A 202 12.28 13.92 -11.56
N TYR A 203 11.68 13.36 -10.51
CA TYR A 203 11.59 11.92 -10.32
C TYR A 203 10.32 11.32 -10.95
N ILE A 204 9.18 11.97 -10.78
CA ILE A 204 7.90 11.49 -11.31
C ILE A 204 7.85 11.65 -12.83
N ALA A 205 8.22 12.82 -13.36
CA ALA A 205 8.29 13.04 -14.81
C ALA A 205 9.30 12.11 -15.50
N LYS A 206 10.41 11.77 -14.84
CA LYS A 206 11.41 10.86 -15.40
C LYS A 206 10.92 9.41 -15.44
N GLN A 207 10.13 8.95 -14.47
CA GLN A 207 9.53 7.60 -14.50
C GLN A 207 8.36 7.50 -15.48
N LEU A 208 7.56 8.57 -15.62
CA LEU A 208 6.44 8.59 -16.55
C LEU A 208 6.85 8.73 -18.02
N VAL A 209 8.01 9.35 -18.27
CA VAL A 209 8.54 9.60 -19.64
C VAL A 209 9.64 8.60 -20.04
N SER A 210 10.35 7.97 -19.10
CA SER A 210 11.46 7.04 -19.37
C SER A 210 11.09 5.56 -19.23
N GLY A 211 9.84 5.20 -19.40
CA GLY A 211 9.41 3.79 -19.42
C GLY A 211 9.84 3.11 -20.72
N ASP A 212 11.13 2.80 -20.84
CA ASP A 212 11.71 1.74 -21.67
C ASP A 212 12.05 0.54 -20.76
#